data_30585d3e6c7a0b591c752dafada9a3d6
#
_entry.id   30585d3e6c7a0b591c752dafada9a3d6
#
_cell.length_a   1.000
_cell.length_b   1.000
_cell.length_c   1.000
_cell.angle_alpha   90.00
_cell.angle_beta   90.00
_cell.angle_gamma   90.00
#
_symmetry.space_group_name_H-M   'P 1'
#
loop_
_entity.id
_entity.type
_entity.pdbx_description
1 polymer ?
#
loop_
_entity_poly.entity_id
_entity_poly.type
_entity_poly.pdbx_seq_one_letter_code
_entity_poly.pdbx_strand_id
1 'polypeptide(L)'
;MKFTANRKIMLENLKTMFKVVPKTSNAQELTGFLIEVNEDDGFVYLTANNLEASIQRKIKPVVETGGTFVMNAKMLVDILTALGGTDVVFEEVKPGKITIKAENCVYTMSVMNGRLYPRPEMPFPDNTVKVRGLKQLYLATMSTVSTDTVHYP
;
A
#
# COMPACT_ATOMS: atom_id res chain seq x y z
N MET A 1 -6.25 -1.81 17.23
CA MET A 1 -5.63 -0.87 16.28
C MET A 1 -6.63 0.22 15.90
N LYS A 2 -6.18 1.50 15.89
CA LYS A 2 -7.02 2.61 15.44
C LYS A 2 -6.18 3.78 14.94
N PHE A 3 -6.54 4.34 13.79
CA PHE A 3 -5.91 5.55 13.25
C PHE A 3 -6.86 6.33 12.33
N THR A 4 -6.60 7.64 12.19
CA THR A 4 -7.36 8.54 11.30
C THR A 4 -6.41 9.12 10.25
N ALA A 5 -6.75 8.96 8.99
CA ALA A 5 -5.94 9.42 7.87
C ALA A 5 -6.73 10.33 6.93
N ASN A 6 -6.03 11.26 6.28
CA ASN A 6 -6.64 12.02 5.18
C ASN A 6 -6.93 11.07 4.01
N ARG A 7 -8.21 10.98 3.63
CA ARG A 7 -8.73 10.07 2.61
C ARG A 7 -8.03 10.27 1.25
N LYS A 8 -7.87 11.52 0.83
CA LYS A 8 -7.29 11.84 -0.49
C LYS A 8 -5.83 11.42 -0.55
N ILE A 9 -5.05 11.77 0.47
CA ILE A 9 -3.63 11.39 0.55
C ILE A 9 -3.48 9.87 0.56
N MET A 10 -4.29 9.17 1.36
CA MET A 10 -4.25 7.70 1.41
C MET A 10 -4.61 7.08 0.08
N LEU A 11 -5.69 7.52 -0.56
CA LEU A 11 -6.16 7.01 -1.84
C LEU A 11 -5.14 7.23 -2.97
N GLU A 12 -4.50 8.39 -3.06
CA GLU A 12 -3.46 8.69 -4.06
C GLU A 12 -2.25 7.74 -3.92
N ASN A 13 -1.81 7.50 -2.69
CA ASN A 13 -0.74 6.55 -2.43
C ASN A 13 -1.14 5.12 -2.83
N LEU A 14 -2.30 4.66 -2.40
CA LEU A 14 -2.79 3.31 -2.70
C LEU A 14 -3.03 3.09 -4.20
N LYS A 15 -3.58 4.07 -4.93
CA LYS A 15 -3.73 3.98 -6.41
C LYS A 15 -2.39 3.80 -7.12
N THR A 16 -1.34 4.49 -6.65
CA THR A 16 0.00 4.31 -7.22
C THR A 16 0.54 2.92 -6.92
N MET A 17 0.39 2.45 -5.70
CA MET A 17 0.86 1.14 -5.23
C MET A 17 0.07 -0.02 -5.84
N PHE A 18 -1.21 0.21 -6.17
CA PHE A 18 -2.09 -0.81 -6.76
C PHE A 18 -1.55 -1.40 -8.07
N LYS A 19 -0.70 -0.65 -8.78
CA LYS A 19 -0.05 -1.13 -10.01
C LYS A 19 0.94 -2.27 -9.77
N VAL A 20 1.44 -2.41 -8.55
CA VAL A 20 2.37 -3.49 -8.16
C VAL A 20 1.62 -4.70 -7.60
N VAL A 21 0.41 -4.50 -7.08
CA VAL A 21 -0.37 -5.62 -6.51
C VAL A 21 -0.76 -6.62 -7.61
N PRO A 22 -0.43 -7.91 -7.46
CA PRO A 22 -0.81 -8.92 -8.44
C PRO A 22 -2.33 -9.16 -8.42
N LYS A 23 -2.92 -9.42 -9.58
CA LYS A 23 -4.35 -9.74 -9.70
C LYS A 23 -4.69 -11.08 -9.05
N THR A 24 -3.77 -12.02 -9.14
CA THR A 24 -3.87 -13.37 -8.57
C THR A 24 -2.51 -13.76 -8.01
N SER A 25 -2.50 -14.49 -6.91
CA SER A 25 -1.27 -15.01 -6.30
C SER A 25 -1.57 -16.27 -5.52
N ASN A 26 -0.60 -17.19 -5.43
CA ASN A 26 -0.67 -18.36 -4.56
C ASN A 26 -0.64 -17.97 -3.07
N ALA A 27 0.04 -16.86 -2.75
CA ALA A 27 -0.03 -16.22 -1.44
C ALA A 27 -1.12 -15.15 -1.48
N GLN A 28 -2.26 -15.41 -0.86
CA GLN A 28 -3.42 -14.52 -0.89
C GLN A 28 -3.09 -13.14 -0.32
N GLU A 29 -2.18 -13.05 0.62
CA GLU A 29 -1.73 -11.81 1.26
C GLU A 29 -1.14 -10.81 0.24
N LEU A 30 -0.47 -11.30 -0.82
CA LEU A 30 0.09 -10.45 -1.87
C LEU A 30 -0.97 -9.72 -2.70
N THR A 31 -2.22 -10.19 -2.71
CA THR A 31 -3.33 -9.47 -3.36
C THR A 31 -3.85 -8.27 -2.56
N GLY A 32 -3.24 -8.01 -1.41
CA GLY A 32 -3.57 -6.93 -0.50
C GLY A 32 -2.43 -5.93 -0.31
N PHE A 33 -2.75 -4.87 0.41
CA PHE A 33 -1.77 -3.96 0.97
C PHE A 33 -1.46 -4.37 2.40
N LEU A 34 -0.19 -4.54 2.72
CA LEU A 34 0.26 -4.60 4.11
C LEU A 34 0.19 -3.18 4.69
N ILE A 35 -0.49 -3.05 5.80
CA ILE A 35 -0.65 -1.80 6.54
C ILE A 35 -0.09 -2.00 7.94
N GLU A 36 0.95 -1.27 8.27
CA GLU A 36 1.65 -1.32 9.55
C GLU A 36 1.50 0.04 10.23
N VAL A 37 0.74 0.05 11.32
CA VAL A 37 0.51 1.24 12.13
C VAL A 37 1.48 1.20 13.30
N ASN A 38 2.41 2.13 13.31
CA ASN A 38 3.43 2.25 14.37
C ASN A 38 3.05 3.39 15.32
N GLU A 39 2.83 3.05 16.58
CA GLU A 39 2.52 4.02 17.64
C GLU A 39 3.74 4.86 18.01
N ASP A 40 4.91 4.26 18.04
CA ASP A 40 6.12 4.88 18.59
C ASP A 40 6.57 6.07 17.72
N ASP A 41 6.50 5.92 16.40
CA ASP A 41 6.89 6.97 15.46
C ASP A 41 5.70 7.76 14.88
N GLY A 42 4.47 7.32 15.16
CA GLY A 42 3.24 7.96 14.70
C GLY A 42 3.02 7.88 13.20
N PHE A 43 3.59 6.89 12.52
CA PHE A 43 3.45 6.70 11.09
C PHE A 43 2.69 5.43 10.75
N VAL A 44 2.10 5.44 9.55
CA VAL A 44 1.57 4.25 8.90
C VAL A 44 2.41 3.93 7.68
N TYR A 45 2.88 2.71 7.62
CA TYR A 45 3.62 2.16 6.49
C TYR A 45 2.67 1.33 5.64
N LEU A 46 2.61 1.64 4.35
CA LEU A 46 1.82 0.94 3.35
C LEU A 46 2.79 0.20 2.44
N THR A 47 2.65 -1.11 2.29
CA THR A 47 3.52 -1.93 1.43
C THR A 47 2.70 -2.72 0.42
N ALA A 48 3.12 -2.70 -0.83
CA ALA A 48 2.66 -3.57 -1.90
C ALA A 48 3.85 -4.34 -2.47
N ASN A 49 3.68 -5.62 -2.75
CA ASN A 49 4.73 -6.50 -3.23
C ASN A 49 4.14 -7.57 -4.17
N ASN A 50 4.83 -7.85 -5.28
CA ASN A 50 4.51 -8.95 -6.18
C ASN A 50 5.67 -9.95 -6.33
N LEU A 51 6.66 -9.92 -5.42
CA LEU A 51 7.91 -10.68 -5.38
C LEU A 51 8.97 -10.22 -6.40
N GLU A 52 8.60 -9.52 -7.47
CA GLU A 52 9.54 -8.93 -8.44
C GLU A 52 9.79 -7.46 -8.13
N ALA A 53 8.75 -6.76 -7.70
CA ALA A 53 8.80 -5.34 -7.35
C ALA A 53 8.04 -5.07 -6.07
N SER A 54 8.54 -4.14 -5.28
CA SER A 54 7.86 -3.70 -4.06
C SER A 54 7.84 -2.17 -3.98
N ILE A 55 6.77 -1.66 -3.41
CA ILE A 55 6.62 -0.24 -3.09
C ILE A 55 6.23 -0.13 -1.63
N GLN A 56 6.98 0.68 -0.87
CA GLN A 56 6.58 1.10 0.46
C GLN A 56 6.35 2.61 0.48
N ARG A 57 5.28 3.03 1.12
CA ARG A 57 4.93 4.43 1.36
C ARG A 57 4.73 4.65 2.85
N LYS A 58 5.19 5.80 3.31
CA LYS A 58 5.04 6.26 4.69
C LYS A 58 4.10 7.47 4.70
N ILE A 59 3.05 7.39 5.49
CA ILE A 59 2.12 8.50 5.71
C ILE A 59 2.09 8.84 7.19
N LYS A 60 1.75 10.10 7.51
CA LYS A 60 1.63 10.58 8.89
C LYS A 60 0.16 10.85 9.22
N PRO A 61 -0.60 9.85 9.69
CA PRO A 61 -1.96 10.02 10.16
C PRO A 61 -1.98 10.42 11.64
N VAL A 62 -3.17 10.51 12.22
CA VAL A 62 -3.34 10.50 13.67
C VAL A 62 -3.44 9.05 14.12
N VAL A 63 -2.44 8.55 14.85
CA VAL A 63 -2.39 7.18 15.36
C VAL A 63 -2.87 7.17 16.81
N GLU A 64 -3.82 6.29 17.12
CA GLU A 64 -4.31 6.06 18.49
C GLU A 64 -3.79 4.72 19.03
N THR A 65 -3.80 3.69 18.20
CA THR A 65 -3.33 2.34 18.58
C THR A 65 -2.68 1.64 17.37
N GLY A 66 -1.52 1.05 17.56
CA GLY A 66 -0.77 0.34 16.53
C GLY A 66 -1.36 -1.00 16.14
N GLY A 67 -0.81 -1.58 15.09
CA GLY A 67 -1.19 -2.91 14.61
C GLY A 67 -0.73 -3.17 13.17
N THR A 68 -0.82 -4.43 12.78
CA THR A 68 -0.37 -4.87 11.46
C THR A 68 -1.39 -5.82 10.84
N PHE A 69 -1.81 -5.51 9.62
CA PHE A 69 -2.82 -6.29 8.90
C PHE A 69 -2.68 -6.12 7.38
N VAL A 70 -3.31 -7.02 6.64
CA VAL A 70 -3.39 -6.95 5.18
C VAL A 70 -4.83 -6.75 4.76
N MET A 71 -5.06 -5.72 3.95
CA MET A 71 -6.37 -5.45 3.35
C MET A 71 -6.35 -5.74 1.86
N ASN A 72 -7.41 -6.37 1.34
CA ASN A 72 -7.57 -6.55 -0.10
C ASN A 72 -7.44 -5.23 -0.83
N ALA A 73 -6.50 -5.16 -1.77
CA ALA A 73 -6.09 -3.92 -2.39
C ALA A 73 -7.20 -3.29 -3.24
N LYS A 74 -7.89 -4.10 -4.05
CA LYS A 74 -8.99 -3.62 -4.89
C LYS A 74 -10.12 -3.08 -4.03
N MET A 75 -10.56 -3.85 -3.05
CA MET A 75 -11.68 -3.48 -2.17
C MET A 75 -11.38 -2.19 -1.40
N LEU A 76 -10.15 -2.04 -0.87
CA LEU A 76 -9.76 -0.83 -0.14
C LEU A 76 -9.78 0.41 -1.05
N VAL A 77 -9.23 0.30 -2.27
CA VAL A 77 -9.24 1.41 -3.24
C VAL A 77 -10.66 1.78 -3.64
N ASP A 78 -11.52 0.78 -3.90
CA ASP A 78 -12.92 0.99 -4.28
C ASP A 78 -13.70 1.69 -3.15
N ILE A 79 -13.55 1.23 -1.90
CA ILE A 79 -14.18 1.84 -0.72
C ILE A 79 -13.72 3.29 -0.56
N LEU A 80 -12.42 3.57 -0.56
CA LEU A 80 -11.91 4.93 -0.40
C LEU A 80 -12.28 5.86 -1.57
N THR A 81 -12.53 5.30 -2.74
CA THR A 81 -13.02 6.07 -3.90
C THR A 81 -14.49 6.43 -3.74
N ALA A 82 -15.30 5.51 -3.20
CA ALA A 82 -16.74 5.71 -2.99
C ALA A 82 -17.06 6.60 -1.78
N LEU A 83 -16.16 6.62 -0.78
CA LEU A 83 -16.36 7.44 0.41
C LEU A 83 -16.24 8.93 0.09
N GLY A 84 -17.10 9.74 0.74
CA GLY A 84 -16.98 11.21 0.83
C GLY A 84 -16.04 11.63 1.96
N GLY A 85 -15.97 12.94 2.19
CA GLY A 85 -15.25 13.53 3.32
C GLY A 85 -13.74 13.64 3.16
N THR A 86 -13.16 14.30 4.15
CA THR A 86 -11.72 14.59 4.18
C THR A 86 -10.95 13.51 4.91
N ASP A 87 -11.50 13.03 6.03
CA ASP A 87 -10.83 12.09 6.92
C ASP A 87 -11.54 10.74 6.96
N VAL A 88 -10.77 9.71 7.14
CA VAL A 88 -11.24 8.34 7.25
C VAL A 88 -10.62 7.69 8.49
N VAL A 89 -11.47 7.08 9.31
CA VAL A 89 -11.07 6.36 10.54
C VAL A 89 -11.04 4.88 10.26
N PHE A 90 -9.91 4.26 10.56
CA PHE A 90 -9.72 2.81 10.55
C PHE A 90 -9.72 2.31 11.98
N GLU A 91 -10.57 1.34 12.29
CA GLU A 91 -10.70 0.79 13.65
C GLU A 91 -10.88 -0.71 13.60
N GLU A 92 -10.04 -1.45 14.30
CA GLU A 92 -10.22 -2.88 14.48
C GLU A 92 -11.27 -3.12 15.58
N VAL A 93 -12.43 -3.64 15.16
CA VAL A 93 -13.57 -3.90 16.08
C VAL A 93 -13.54 -5.29 16.67
N LYS A 94 -12.93 -6.24 15.94
CA LYS A 94 -12.70 -7.63 16.37
C LYS A 94 -11.44 -8.14 15.66
N PRO A 95 -10.75 -9.14 16.22
CA PRO A 95 -9.62 -9.77 15.53
C PRO A 95 -9.98 -10.17 14.09
N GLY A 96 -9.23 -9.66 13.11
CA GLY A 96 -9.45 -9.92 11.70
C GLY A 96 -10.61 -9.16 11.05
N LYS A 97 -11.21 -8.17 11.72
CA LYS A 97 -12.24 -7.29 11.16
C LYS A 97 -11.96 -5.83 11.46
N ILE A 98 -11.90 -5.02 10.40
CA ILE A 98 -11.69 -3.58 10.48
C ILE A 98 -12.93 -2.86 9.95
N THR A 99 -13.32 -1.80 10.65
CA THR A 99 -14.27 -0.81 10.14
C THR A 99 -13.53 0.38 9.57
N ILE A 100 -14.05 0.89 8.47
CA ILE A 100 -13.62 2.12 7.80
C ILE A 100 -14.79 3.09 7.90
N LYS A 101 -14.62 4.18 8.64
CA LYS A 101 -15.67 5.18 8.89
C LYS A 101 -15.29 6.50 8.22
N ALA A 102 -16.20 7.09 7.47
CA ALA A 102 -16.06 8.43 6.92
C ALA A 102 -17.44 9.09 6.89
N GLU A 103 -17.55 10.30 7.46
CA GLU A 103 -18.82 11.02 7.57
C GLU A 103 -19.97 10.11 8.06
N ASN A 104 -20.94 9.85 7.21
CA ASN A 104 -22.13 9.03 7.51
C ASN A 104 -22.03 7.58 7.02
N CYS A 105 -20.86 7.17 6.51
CA CYS A 105 -20.66 5.84 5.96
C CYS A 105 -19.75 5.01 6.85
N VAL A 106 -20.14 3.74 7.07
CA VAL A 106 -19.35 2.75 7.82
C VAL A 106 -19.25 1.48 6.97
N TYR A 107 -18.02 1.09 6.63
CA TYR A 107 -17.75 -0.19 5.99
C TYR A 107 -17.04 -1.11 6.97
N THR A 108 -17.43 -2.37 6.97
CA THR A 108 -16.73 -3.42 7.74
C THR A 108 -16.20 -4.46 6.78
N MET A 109 -14.92 -4.77 6.89
CA MET A 109 -14.29 -5.78 6.05
C MET A 109 -13.40 -6.71 6.85
N SER A 110 -13.25 -7.94 6.35
CA SER A 110 -12.27 -8.88 6.89
C SER A 110 -10.87 -8.50 6.42
N VAL A 111 -9.89 -8.71 7.28
CA VAL A 111 -8.48 -8.48 7.00
C VAL A 111 -7.68 -9.74 7.27
N MET A 112 -6.56 -9.87 6.57
CA MET A 112 -5.63 -10.98 6.75
C MET A 112 -4.54 -10.58 7.75
N ASN A 113 -3.88 -11.61 8.32
CA ASN A 113 -2.80 -11.39 9.28
C ASN A 113 -1.58 -10.80 8.59
N GLY A 114 -1.18 -9.59 8.98
CA GLY A 114 -0.03 -8.90 8.42
C GLY A 114 1.32 -9.56 8.70
N ARG A 115 1.39 -10.46 9.69
CA ARG A 115 2.63 -11.22 9.97
C ARG A 115 2.96 -12.27 8.89
N LEU A 116 1.95 -12.71 8.15
CA LEU A 116 2.10 -13.68 7.06
C LEU A 116 2.43 -13.03 5.72
N TYR A 117 2.43 -11.71 5.64
CA TYR A 117 2.75 -11.00 4.41
C TYR A 117 4.22 -11.20 4.03
N PRO A 118 4.52 -11.65 2.80
CA PRO A 118 5.89 -11.77 2.31
C PRO A 118 6.53 -10.39 2.21
N ARG A 119 7.37 -10.05 3.20
CA ARG A 119 8.02 -8.72 3.24
C ARG A 119 9.17 -8.68 2.26
N PRO A 120 9.27 -7.62 1.46
CA PRO A 120 10.42 -7.43 0.60
C PRO A 120 11.66 -7.21 1.48
N GLU A 121 12.73 -7.89 1.14
CA GLU A 121 14.05 -7.51 1.64
C GLU A 121 14.40 -6.17 0.96
N MET A 122 14.65 -5.15 1.76
CA MET A 122 15.14 -3.86 1.29
C MET A 122 16.63 -3.75 1.65
N PRO A 123 17.53 -4.27 0.83
CA PRO A 123 18.95 -4.09 1.07
C PRO A 123 19.28 -2.61 0.90
N PHE A 124 19.91 -2.03 1.91
CA PHE A 124 20.56 -0.73 1.75
C PHE A 124 21.97 -1.02 1.21
N PRO A 125 22.22 -0.80 -0.09
CA PRO A 125 23.55 -1.03 -0.63
C PRO A 125 24.53 -0.01 -0.01
N ASP A 126 25.73 -0.48 0.34
CA ASP A 126 26.79 0.37 0.88
C ASP A 126 27.22 1.46 -0.13
N ASN A 127 27.01 1.19 -1.40
CA ASN A 127 27.30 2.10 -2.49
C ASN A 127 26.03 2.67 -3.10
N THR A 128 25.75 3.95 -2.88
CA THR A 128 24.63 4.67 -3.49
C THR A 128 25.10 5.78 -4.41
N VAL A 129 24.47 5.92 -5.57
CA VAL A 129 24.70 7.02 -6.51
C VAL A 129 23.48 7.93 -6.54
N LYS A 130 23.69 9.21 -6.31
CA LYS A 130 22.63 10.22 -6.43
C LYS A 130 22.45 10.63 -7.89
N VAL A 131 21.33 10.27 -8.48
CA VAL A 131 20.99 10.64 -9.86
C VAL A 131 19.91 11.72 -9.85
N ARG A 132 20.14 12.84 -10.53
CA ARG A 132 19.13 13.88 -10.76
C ARG A 132 18.44 13.63 -12.10
N GLY A 133 17.12 13.85 -12.17
CA GLY A 133 16.37 13.75 -13.42
C GLY A 133 16.11 12.32 -13.92
N LEU A 134 16.32 11.27 -13.10
CA LEU A 134 16.12 9.87 -13.52
C LEU A 134 14.72 9.62 -14.09
N LYS A 135 13.69 10.22 -13.51
CA LYS A 135 12.30 10.10 -14.02
C LYS A 135 12.17 10.68 -15.43
N GLN A 136 12.81 11.81 -15.72
CA GLN A 136 12.77 12.46 -17.04
C GLN A 136 13.51 11.61 -18.07
N LEU A 137 14.69 11.09 -17.72
CA LEU A 137 15.46 10.18 -18.57
C LEU A 137 14.65 8.90 -18.88
N TYR A 138 14.05 8.29 -17.86
CA TYR A 138 13.21 7.12 -18.03
C TYR A 138 12.03 7.39 -18.98
N LEU A 139 11.30 8.48 -18.78
CA LEU A 139 10.17 8.84 -19.66
C LEU A 139 10.59 9.14 -21.09
N ALA A 140 11.77 9.73 -21.31
CA ALA A 140 12.29 10.01 -22.63
C ALA A 140 12.70 8.72 -23.39
N THR A 141 13.16 7.70 -22.69
CA THR A 141 13.62 6.43 -23.30
C THR A 141 12.53 5.36 -23.37
N MET A 142 11.44 5.51 -22.61
CA MET A 142 10.39 4.49 -22.47
C MET A 142 9.72 4.14 -23.81
N SER A 143 9.63 5.08 -24.75
CA SER A 143 9.05 4.85 -26.08
C SER A 143 9.90 3.93 -26.98
N THR A 144 11.18 3.73 -26.65
CA THR A 144 12.11 2.90 -27.40
C THR A 144 12.32 1.52 -26.80
N VAL A 145 11.71 1.24 -25.64
CA VAL A 145 11.82 -0.05 -24.97
C VAL A 145 11.02 -1.09 -25.76
N SER A 146 11.70 -2.15 -26.19
CA SER A 146 11.05 -3.29 -26.85
C SER A 146 10.16 -4.03 -25.83
N THR A 147 8.97 -4.40 -26.28
CA THR A 147 8.08 -5.32 -25.55
C THR A 147 8.26 -6.77 -26.00
N ASP A 148 9.15 -7.01 -26.96
CA ASP A 148 9.44 -8.34 -27.49
C ASP A 148 10.50 -9.02 -26.60
N THR A 149 10.06 -10.05 -25.85
CA THR A 149 10.91 -10.84 -24.96
C THR A 149 11.53 -12.07 -25.66
N VAL A 150 11.18 -12.32 -26.92
CA VAL A 150 11.59 -13.54 -27.64
C VAL A 150 12.96 -13.38 -28.32
N HIS A 151 13.34 -12.14 -28.69
CA HIS A 151 14.53 -11.88 -29.50
C HIS A 151 15.73 -11.32 -28.71
N TYR A 152 15.62 -11.17 -27.40
CA TYR A 152 16.74 -10.74 -26.54
C TYR A 152 16.92 -11.72 -25.39
N PRO A 153 18.06 -12.42 -25.31
CA PRO A 153 18.42 -13.27 -24.19
C PRO A 153 18.67 -12.46 -22.92
#